data_2c033dbfbc3afc3ef32bb8583a77a7f5
#
_entry.id   2c033dbfbc3afc3ef32bb8583a77a7f5
#
_cell.length_a   1.000
_cell.length_b   1.000
_cell.length_c   1.000
_cell.angle_alpha   90.00
_cell.angle_beta   90.00
_cell.angle_gamma   90.00
#
_symmetry.space_group_name_H-M   'P 1'
#
loop_
_entity.id
_entity.type
_entity.pdbx_description
1 polymer ?
#
loop_
_entity_poly.entity_id
_entity_poly.type
_entity_poly.pdbx_seq_one_letter_code
_entity_poly.pdbx_strand_id
1 'polypeptide(L)'
;MRNRIMILCTFCAIAIFSSAQEKFSIQGIANEELNNQLLYLCLMDDGEKAKEVVLDSAKVKKGKFSFSGVRQTPNIALIKDRDGETYPLILEKGKIVINLTTRTVGGTPLNDTLDVAWKGMQSVINNNKQIVKSNISLVMSQKSGESFREALKRDTAFAAIWRRNVEIDLAQRDSIRAFVEEHQNSLVGVFLLSLKEVSIYHSLLEDMMSEASSVFAQHVLVKDKLEKMRQMARRFEAEREKKMTPEEREEQKKRQAMDAKIKIGERFPNAKVKDNAGEIKQLSDYVGKGKYVLIDF
;
A
#
# COMPACT_ATOMS: atom_id res chain seq x y z
N MET A 1 62.94 -13.24 48.31
CA MET A 1 61.50 -13.00 47.96
C MET A 1 61.42 -12.49 46.55
N ARG A 2 60.98 -13.34 45.60
CA ARG A 2 60.93 -12.99 44.16
C ARG A 2 59.46 -12.80 43.78
N ASN A 3 59.06 -11.53 43.57
CA ASN A 3 57.72 -11.17 43.07
C ASN A 3 57.62 -11.62 41.61
N ARG A 4 56.70 -12.55 41.35
CA ARG A 4 56.27 -12.92 39.99
C ARG A 4 55.07 -12.04 39.64
N ILE A 5 55.28 -11.07 38.74
CA ILE A 5 54.22 -10.31 38.10
C ILE A 5 53.60 -11.18 37.02
N MET A 6 52.34 -11.53 37.23
CA MET A 6 51.52 -12.31 36.27
C MET A 6 50.83 -11.33 35.36
N ILE A 7 51.31 -11.21 34.13
CA ILE A 7 50.68 -10.38 33.09
C ILE A 7 49.50 -11.18 32.52
N LEU A 8 48.28 -10.73 32.83
CA LEU A 8 47.04 -11.29 32.27
C LEU A 8 46.81 -10.63 30.92
N CYS A 9 47.17 -11.35 29.82
CA CYS A 9 46.79 -10.92 28.47
C CYS A 9 45.32 -11.17 28.23
N THR A 10 44.50 -10.11 28.36
CA THR A 10 43.08 -10.13 27.95
C THR A 10 43.03 -10.08 26.43
N PHE A 11 42.85 -11.22 25.80
CA PHE A 11 42.53 -11.26 24.37
C PHE A 11 41.10 -10.77 24.18
N CYS A 12 40.92 -9.48 23.80
CA CYS A 12 39.67 -8.96 23.24
C CYS A 12 39.47 -9.61 21.87
N ALA A 13 38.65 -10.66 21.81
CA ALA A 13 38.16 -11.18 20.55
C ALA A 13 37.20 -10.17 19.97
N ILE A 14 37.68 -9.31 19.09
CA ILE A 14 36.81 -8.48 18.23
C ILE A 14 36.16 -9.45 17.27
N ALA A 15 34.91 -9.82 17.55
CA ALA A 15 34.04 -10.50 16.60
C ALA A 15 33.79 -9.55 15.43
N ILE A 16 34.61 -9.67 14.38
CA ILE A 16 34.34 -9.03 13.10
C ILE A 16 33.09 -9.75 12.56
N PHE A 17 31.91 -9.14 12.74
CA PHE A 17 30.73 -9.52 12.00
C PHE A 17 31.00 -9.25 10.52
N SER A 18 31.63 -10.21 9.86
CA SER A 18 31.71 -10.25 8.41
C SER A 18 30.27 -10.46 7.93
N SER A 19 29.58 -9.39 7.56
CA SER A 19 28.33 -9.47 6.83
C SER A 19 28.63 -10.23 5.54
N ALA A 20 28.23 -11.49 5.48
CA ALA A 20 28.46 -12.32 4.31
C ALA A 20 27.71 -11.71 3.13
N GLN A 21 28.47 -11.22 2.17
CA GLN A 21 27.90 -10.71 0.92
C GLN A 21 27.19 -11.85 0.19
N GLU A 22 25.89 -11.69 -0.05
CA GLU A 22 25.09 -12.70 -0.74
C GLU A 22 25.10 -12.47 -2.25
N LYS A 23 25.51 -13.51 -2.99
CA LYS A 23 25.54 -13.46 -4.47
C LYS A 23 24.18 -13.76 -5.04
N PHE A 24 23.75 -12.96 -6.00
CA PHE A 24 22.58 -13.21 -6.83
C PHE A 24 22.98 -13.35 -8.30
N SER A 25 22.19 -14.09 -9.05
CA SER A 25 22.25 -14.12 -10.51
C SER A 25 20.83 -14.09 -11.07
N ILE A 26 20.61 -13.28 -12.10
CA ILE A 26 19.34 -13.19 -12.80
C ILE A 26 19.54 -13.79 -14.18
N GLN A 27 18.69 -14.74 -14.57
CA GLN A 27 18.59 -15.27 -15.92
C GLN A 27 17.22 -14.92 -16.49
N GLY A 28 17.21 -14.15 -17.57
CA GLY A 28 15.98 -13.62 -18.14
C GLY A 28 15.73 -14.10 -19.58
N ILE A 29 14.43 -14.25 -19.88
CA ILE A 29 13.90 -14.47 -21.21
C ILE A 29 13.12 -13.21 -21.59
N ALA A 30 13.31 -12.71 -22.80
CA ALA A 30 12.62 -11.57 -23.38
C ALA A 30 12.04 -11.95 -24.76
N ASN A 31 11.03 -11.20 -25.21
CA ASN A 31 10.49 -11.37 -26.54
C ASN A 31 11.50 -10.92 -27.61
N GLU A 32 11.23 -11.27 -28.87
CA GLU A 32 12.12 -10.94 -29.99
C GLU A 32 12.23 -9.44 -30.26
N GLU A 33 11.19 -8.66 -29.92
CA GLU A 33 11.16 -7.20 -30.09
C GLU A 33 12.21 -6.50 -29.25
N LEU A 34 12.58 -7.09 -28.12
CA LEU A 34 13.62 -6.58 -27.23
C LEU A 34 15.04 -6.99 -27.66
N ASN A 35 15.20 -7.80 -28.71
CA ASN A 35 16.53 -8.19 -29.19
C ASN A 35 17.38 -6.97 -29.53
N ASN A 36 18.64 -7.03 -29.11
CA ASN A 36 19.62 -5.95 -29.21
C ASN A 36 19.31 -4.69 -28.40
N GLN A 37 18.20 -4.62 -27.65
CA GLN A 37 17.88 -3.53 -26.73
C GLN A 37 18.61 -3.68 -25.40
N LEU A 38 18.79 -2.56 -24.68
CA LEU A 38 19.29 -2.53 -23.31
C LEU A 38 18.12 -2.65 -22.35
N LEU A 39 18.32 -3.50 -21.34
CA LEU A 39 17.48 -3.57 -20.14
C LEU A 39 18.28 -3.02 -18.99
N TYR A 40 17.61 -2.31 -18.09
CA TYR A 40 18.20 -1.71 -16.90
C TYR A 40 17.70 -2.44 -15.66
N LEU A 41 18.61 -2.82 -14.77
CA LEU A 41 18.30 -3.31 -13.44
C LEU A 41 18.32 -2.13 -12.49
N CYS A 42 17.17 -1.81 -11.90
CA CYS A 42 16.99 -0.65 -11.03
C CYS A 42 16.52 -1.09 -9.64
N LEU A 43 17.05 -0.49 -8.57
CA LEU A 43 16.42 -0.55 -7.24
C LEU A 43 15.25 0.43 -7.18
N MET A 44 14.24 0.11 -6.39
CA MET A 44 13.11 1.03 -6.15
C MET A 44 13.42 2.13 -5.13
N ASP A 45 14.50 1.98 -4.38
CA ASP A 45 14.99 2.96 -3.41
C ASP A 45 16.52 2.94 -3.30
N ASP A 46 17.10 3.98 -2.72
CA ASP A 46 18.53 4.10 -2.45
C ASP A 46 18.92 3.70 -1.02
N GLY A 47 17.98 3.13 -0.26
CA GLY A 47 18.11 2.77 1.16
C GLY A 47 17.72 3.89 2.13
N GLU A 48 17.75 5.14 1.71
CA GLU A 48 17.35 6.31 2.51
C GLU A 48 16.04 6.95 2.01
N LYS A 49 15.83 6.91 0.70
CA LYS A 49 14.68 7.55 0.03
C LYS A 49 14.05 6.60 -0.98
N ALA A 50 12.76 6.77 -1.20
CA ALA A 50 12.00 6.14 -2.28
C ALA A 50 12.42 6.75 -3.64
N LYS A 51 13.67 6.52 -4.03
CA LYS A 51 14.29 7.03 -5.24
C LYS A 51 14.92 5.88 -6.01
N GLU A 52 14.50 5.71 -7.25
CA GLU A 52 15.04 4.68 -8.11
C GLU A 52 16.52 4.90 -8.43
N VAL A 53 17.29 3.80 -8.38
CA VAL A 53 18.73 3.78 -8.65
C VAL A 53 19.04 2.70 -9.67
N VAL A 54 19.65 3.06 -10.80
CA VAL A 54 20.13 2.11 -11.79
C VAL A 54 21.38 1.41 -11.25
N LEU A 55 21.32 0.08 -11.16
CA LEU A 55 22.44 -0.74 -10.71
C LEU A 55 23.30 -1.24 -11.86
N ASP A 56 22.67 -1.68 -12.95
CA ASP A 56 23.35 -2.33 -14.05
C ASP A 56 22.50 -2.26 -15.33
N SER A 57 23.10 -2.59 -16.46
CA SER A 57 22.42 -2.73 -17.73
C SER A 57 22.89 -3.97 -18.50
N ALA A 58 21.98 -4.65 -19.19
CA ALA A 58 22.28 -5.82 -19.99
C ALA A 58 21.62 -5.75 -21.36
N LYS A 59 22.35 -6.13 -22.38
CA LYS A 59 21.81 -6.21 -23.75
C LYS A 59 21.12 -7.57 -23.98
N VAL A 60 19.91 -7.54 -24.48
CA VAL A 60 19.21 -8.76 -24.89
C VAL A 60 19.88 -9.36 -26.14
N LYS A 61 20.24 -10.63 -26.07
CA LYS A 61 20.84 -11.40 -27.17
C LYS A 61 20.09 -12.71 -27.39
N LYS A 62 19.51 -12.90 -28.56
CA LYS A 62 18.72 -14.10 -28.89
C LYS A 62 17.64 -14.40 -27.85
N GLY A 63 16.87 -13.38 -27.47
CA GLY A 63 15.80 -13.47 -26.47
C GLY A 63 16.26 -13.74 -25.03
N LYS A 64 17.55 -13.58 -24.70
CA LYS A 64 18.11 -13.85 -23.37
C LYS A 64 18.90 -12.65 -22.86
N PHE A 65 18.90 -12.50 -21.53
CA PHE A 65 19.75 -11.54 -20.81
C PHE A 65 20.11 -12.08 -19.45
N SER A 66 21.11 -11.48 -18.82
CA SER A 66 21.52 -11.85 -17.45
C SER A 66 22.10 -10.67 -16.70
N PHE A 67 21.89 -10.67 -15.38
CA PHE A 67 22.57 -9.81 -14.43
C PHE A 67 23.19 -10.68 -13.33
N SER A 68 24.22 -10.17 -12.66
CA SER A 68 24.78 -10.80 -11.48
C SER A 68 25.39 -9.76 -10.57
N GLY A 69 25.40 -10.03 -9.28
CA GLY A 69 25.96 -9.10 -8.31
C GLY A 69 25.99 -9.66 -6.91
N VAL A 70 26.29 -8.76 -5.98
CA VAL A 70 26.38 -9.06 -4.57
C VAL A 70 25.58 -8.02 -3.79
N ARG A 71 24.79 -8.48 -2.81
CA ARG A 71 24.03 -7.62 -1.90
C ARG A 71 24.23 -8.09 -0.47
N GLN A 72 24.12 -7.17 0.47
CA GLN A 72 24.17 -7.49 1.91
C GLN A 72 22.79 -7.94 2.42
N THR A 73 21.73 -7.36 1.85
CA THR A 73 20.34 -7.64 2.21
C THR A 73 19.51 -7.72 0.93
N PRO A 74 18.39 -8.45 0.95
CA PRO A 74 17.44 -8.41 -0.16
C PRO A 74 16.91 -7.00 -0.42
N ASN A 75 16.67 -6.67 -1.70
CA ASN A 75 16.13 -5.38 -2.14
C ASN A 75 15.06 -5.56 -3.20
N ILE A 76 14.08 -4.67 -3.22
CA ILE A 76 13.10 -4.61 -4.29
C ILE A 76 13.74 -3.96 -5.52
N ALA A 77 13.62 -4.63 -6.66
CA ALA A 77 14.17 -4.15 -7.92
C ALA A 77 13.18 -4.27 -9.07
N LEU A 78 13.45 -3.55 -10.14
CA LEU A 78 12.73 -3.57 -11.39
C LEU A 78 13.71 -3.82 -12.54
N ILE A 79 13.35 -4.69 -13.47
CA ILE A 79 13.95 -4.65 -14.80
C ILE A 79 13.10 -3.69 -15.63
N LYS A 80 13.75 -2.77 -16.32
CA LYS A 80 13.11 -1.76 -17.17
C LYS A 80 13.63 -1.88 -18.60
N ASP A 81 12.72 -1.79 -19.54
CA ASP A 81 13.09 -1.65 -20.95
C ASP A 81 13.15 -0.17 -21.36
N ARG A 82 13.48 0.05 -22.63
CA ARG A 82 13.60 1.39 -23.21
C ARG A 82 12.25 2.13 -23.23
N ASP A 83 11.15 1.42 -23.35
CA ASP A 83 9.81 2.00 -23.48
C ASP A 83 9.18 2.28 -22.09
N GLY A 84 9.91 1.97 -21.02
CA GLY A 84 9.50 2.23 -19.64
C GLY A 84 8.65 1.13 -19.02
N GLU A 85 8.46 -0.02 -19.72
CA GLU A 85 7.83 -1.19 -19.11
C GLU A 85 8.69 -1.72 -17.98
N THR A 86 8.02 -2.14 -16.90
CA THR A 86 8.67 -2.57 -15.67
C THR A 86 8.30 -3.99 -15.29
N TYR A 87 9.29 -4.74 -14.80
CA TYR A 87 9.16 -6.13 -14.40
C TYR A 87 9.76 -6.27 -12.99
N PRO A 88 8.92 -6.48 -11.96
CA PRO A 88 9.38 -6.51 -10.58
C PRO A 88 10.09 -7.81 -10.24
N LEU A 89 11.08 -7.71 -9.33
CA LEU A 89 11.77 -8.84 -8.72
C LEU A 89 12.36 -8.43 -7.37
N ILE A 90 12.77 -9.41 -6.58
CA ILE A 90 13.51 -9.18 -5.34
C ILE A 90 14.92 -9.69 -5.52
N LEU A 91 15.92 -8.80 -5.38
CA LEU A 91 17.32 -9.17 -5.38
C LEU A 91 17.64 -9.85 -4.06
N GLU A 92 17.61 -11.17 -4.04
CA GLU A 92 17.98 -12.01 -2.92
C GLU A 92 19.03 -13.04 -3.36
N LYS A 93 19.66 -13.70 -2.42
CA LYS A 93 20.65 -14.75 -2.68
C LYS A 93 20.09 -15.87 -3.54
N GLY A 94 20.81 -16.25 -4.58
CA GLY A 94 20.48 -17.40 -5.40
C GLY A 94 20.34 -17.09 -6.89
N LYS A 95 19.67 -17.99 -7.58
CA LYS A 95 19.44 -17.91 -9.02
C LYS A 95 17.99 -17.49 -9.28
N ILE A 96 17.80 -16.26 -9.65
CA ILE A 96 16.50 -15.69 -10.02
C ILE A 96 16.26 -15.95 -11.51
N VAL A 97 15.08 -16.42 -11.84
CA VAL A 97 14.64 -16.64 -13.22
C VAL A 97 13.47 -15.70 -13.51
N ILE A 98 13.54 -14.95 -14.61
CA ILE A 98 12.48 -14.04 -15.00
C ILE A 98 12.14 -14.18 -16.47
N ASN A 99 10.85 -14.16 -16.80
CA ASN A 99 10.36 -14.17 -18.17
C ASN A 99 9.52 -12.90 -18.40
N LEU A 100 10.04 -11.98 -19.22
CA LEU A 100 9.38 -10.71 -19.48
C LEU A 100 8.14 -10.90 -20.36
N THR A 101 8.11 -11.93 -21.22
CA THR A 101 6.95 -12.22 -22.10
C THR A 101 5.75 -12.70 -21.31
N THR A 102 5.96 -13.64 -20.37
CA THR A 102 4.90 -14.18 -19.50
C THR A 102 4.70 -13.39 -18.22
N ARG A 103 5.57 -12.40 -17.95
CA ARG A 103 5.62 -11.61 -16.73
C ARG A 103 5.69 -12.48 -15.47
N THR A 104 6.55 -13.50 -15.48
CA THR A 104 6.77 -14.42 -14.37
C THR A 104 8.16 -14.25 -13.79
N VAL A 105 8.29 -14.40 -12.49
CA VAL A 105 9.55 -14.38 -11.75
C VAL A 105 9.58 -15.53 -10.75
N GLY A 106 10.77 -16.09 -10.46
CA GLY A 106 10.90 -17.19 -9.51
C GLY A 106 12.34 -17.67 -9.34
N GLY A 107 12.48 -18.85 -8.78
CA GLY A 107 13.77 -19.55 -8.55
C GLY A 107 14.40 -19.20 -7.20
N THR A 108 13.77 -18.34 -6.41
CA THR A 108 14.14 -18.02 -5.03
C THR A 108 12.89 -17.73 -4.21
N PRO A 109 12.90 -17.94 -2.87
CA PRO A 109 11.68 -17.92 -2.07
C PRO A 109 10.85 -16.63 -2.16
N LEU A 110 11.50 -15.45 -2.10
CA LEU A 110 10.75 -14.19 -2.19
C LEU A 110 10.24 -13.92 -3.61
N ASN A 111 10.95 -14.35 -4.64
CA ASN A 111 10.50 -14.21 -6.02
C ASN A 111 9.36 -15.19 -6.37
N ASP A 112 9.39 -16.43 -5.85
CA ASP A 112 8.27 -17.37 -6.02
C ASP A 112 7.00 -16.82 -5.33
N THR A 113 7.14 -16.26 -4.14
CA THR A 113 6.04 -15.58 -3.43
C THR A 113 5.55 -14.34 -4.18
N LEU A 114 6.48 -13.52 -4.69
CA LEU A 114 6.17 -12.33 -5.47
C LEU A 114 5.37 -12.65 -6.73
N ASP A 115 5.72 -13.72 -7.44
CA ASP A 115 5.02 -14.12 -8.67
C ASP A 115 3.55 -14.45 -8.40
N VAL A 116 3.27 -15.21 -7.35
CA VAL A 116 1.90 -15.56 -6.93
C VAL A 116 1.12 -14.32 -6.49
N ALA A 117 1.68 -13.54 -5.58
CA ALA A 117 1.06 -12.35 -5.03
C ALA A 117 0.81 -11.28 -6.11
N TRP A 118 1.77 -11.09 -7.02
CA TRP A 118 1.66 -10.16 -8.13
C TRP A 118 0.54 -10.53 -9.10
N LYS A 119 0.43 -11.80 -9.48
CA LYS A 119 -0.67 -12.29 -10.34
C LYS A 119 -2.03 -12.10 -9.70
N GLY A 120 -2.16 -12.42 -8.41
CA GLY A 120 -3.38 -12.18 -7.65
C GLY A 120 -3.75 -10.69 -7.65
N MET A 121 -2.80 -9.82 -7.30
CA MET A 121 -3.00 -8.37 -7.30
C MET A 121 -3.37 -7.83 -8.69
N GLN A 122 -2.70 -8.28 -9.77
CA GLN A 122 -3.02 -7.88 -11.13
C GLN A 122 -4.43 -8.26 -11.55
N SER A 123 -4.93 -9.42 -11.12
CA SER A 123 -6.31 -9.83 -11.37
C SER A 123 -7.30 -8.83 -10.75
N VAL A 124 -7.08 -8.46 -9.48
CA VAL A 124 -7.92 -7.47 -8.79
C VAL A 124 -7.84 -6.10 -9.47
N ILE A 125 -6.63 -5.63 -9.82
CA ILE A 125 -6.43 -4.34 -10.50
C ILE A 125 -7.11 -4.31 -11.88
N ASN A 126 -7.03 -5.39 -12.64
CA ASN A 126 -7.67 -5.47 -13.97
C ASN A 126 -9.20 -5.47 -13.87
N ASN A 127 -9.77 -6.14 -12.89
CA ASN A 127 -11.20 -6.07 -12.61
C ASN A 127 -11.62 -4.62 -12.27
N ASN A 128 -10.80 -3.91 -11.50
CA ASN A 128 -11.03 -2.50 -11.15
C ASN A 128 -11.08 -1.57 -12.39
N LYS A 129 -10.22 -1.80 -13.36
CA LYS A 129 -10.23 -1.01 -14.62
C LYS A 129 -11.56 -1.10 -15.37
N GLN A 130 -12.25 -2.22 -15.32
CA GLN A 130 -13.57 -2.39 -15.95
C GLN A 130 -14.62 -1.53 -15.25
N ILE A 131 -14.57 -1.48 -13.91
CA ILE A 131 -15.51 -0.66 -13.12
C ILE A 131 -15.27 0.82 -13.35
N VAL A 132 -14.01 1.25 -13.38
CA VAL A 132 -13.66 2.64 -13.71
C VAL A 132 -14.21 3.04 -15.08
N LYS A 133 -14.10 2.17 -16.12
CA LYS A 133 -14.69 2.42 -17.43
C LYS A 133 -16.22 2.54 -17.35
N SER A 134 -16.90 1.68 -16.60
CA SER A 134 -18.34 1.74 -16.39
C SER A 134 -18.74 3.08 -15.71
N ASN A 135 -18.01 3.51 -14.69
CA ASN A 135 -18.25 4.76 -14.00
C ASN A 135 -18.07 5.99 -14.91
N ILE A 136 -17.00 6.00 -15.71
CA ILE A 136 -16.79 7.06 -16.70
C ILE A 136 -17.95 7.13 -17.69
N SER A 137 -18.40 5.98 -18.20
CA SER A 137 -19.55 5.93 -19.12
C SER A 137 -20.82 6.50 -18.48
N LEU A 138 -21.06 6.20 -17.18
CA LEU A 138 -22.18 6.78 -16.44
C LEU A 138 -22.08 8.30 -16.29
N VAL A 139 -20.89 8.80 -15.91
CA VAL A 139 -20.65 10.25 -15.80
C VAL A 139 -20.85 10.94 -17.14
N MET A 140 -20.40 10.35 -18.23
CA MET A 140 -20.57 10.88 -19.59
C MET A 140 -22.02 10.82 -20.07
N SER A 141 -22.90 10.02 -19.49
CA SER A 141 -24.33 9.95 -19.79
C SER A 141 -25.16 11.02 -19.09
N GLN A 142 -24.56 11.86 -18.21
CA GLN A 142 -25.23 12.98 -17.57
C GLN A 142 -25.65 14.03 -18.61
N LYS A 143 -26.78 14.66 -18.38
CA LYS A 143 -27.23 15.79 -19.19
C LYS A 143 -26.33 17.01 -18.96
N SER A 144 -26.11 17.78 -20.01
CA SER A 144 -25.33 19.02 -19.91
C SER A 144 -25.94 19.97 -18.86
N GLY A 145 -25.10 20.42 -17.90
CA GLY A 145 -25.50 21.28 -16.80
C GLY A 145 -26.19 20.58 -15.61
N GLU A 146 -26.41 19.25 -15.67
CA GLU A 146 -26.97 18.47 -14.58
C GLU A 146 -25.88 18.11 -13.57
N SER A 147 -26.13 18.32 -12.28
CA SER A 147 -25.23 17.83 -11.25
C SER A 147 -25.34 16.30 -11.08
N PHE A 148 -24.27 15.65 -10.61
CA PHE A 148 -24.28 14.20 -10.35
C PHE A 148 -25.38 13.79 -9.37
N ARG A 149 -25.67 14.62 -8.36
CA ARG A 149 -26.76 14.38 -7.39
C ARG A 149 -28.14 14.42 -8.04
N GLU A 150 -28.35 15.30 -9.02
CA GLU A 150 -29.60 15.36 -9.78
C GLU A 150 -29.75 14.16 -10.69
N ALA A 151 -28.68 13.73 -11.36
CA ALA A 151 -28.67 12.49 -12.16
C ALA A 151 -29.06 11.26 -11.33
N LEU A 152 -28.50 11.10 -10.12
CA LEU A 152 -28.84 10.02 -9.19
C LEU A 152 -30.31 10.05 -8.74
N LYS A 153 -30.91 11.23 -8.63
CA LYS A 153 -32.32 11.36 -8.26
C LYS A 153 -33.26 11.13 -9.43
N ARG A 154 -32.86 11.57 -10.63
CA ARG A 154 -33.67 11.49 -11.85
C ARG A 154 -33.76 10.07 -12.38
N ASP A 155 -32.69 9.33 -12.34
CA ASP A 155 -32.56 8.04 -13.01
C ASP A 155 -32.24 6.92 -12.03
N THR A 156 -33.23 6.10 -11.74
CA THR A 156 -33.10 4.98 -10.80
C THR A 156 -32.13 3.91 -11.31
N ALA A 157 -32.03 3.69 -12.62
CA ALA A 157 -31.08 2.75 -13.22
C ALA A 157 -29.66 3.28 -13.07
N PHE A 158 -29.43 4.56 -13.32
CA PHE A 158 -28.16 5.23 -13.08
C PHE A 158 -27.73 5.07 -11.61
N ALA A 159 -28.64 5.35 -10.67
CA ALA A 159 -28.37 5.22 -9.25
C ALA A 159 -28.07 3.77 -8.82
N ALA A 160 -28.74 2.79 -9.41
CA ALA A 160 -28.50 1.38 -9.13
C ALA A 160 -27.12 0.92 -9.63
N ILE A 161 -26.75 1.28 -10.85
CA ILE A 161 -25.43 0.98 -11.43
C ILE A 161 -24.33 1.64 -10.60
N TRP A 162 -24.51 2.91 -10.23
CA TRP A 162 -23.53 3.64 -9.40
C TRP A 162 -23.32 2.95 -8.06
N ARG A 163 -24.40 2.61 -7.33
CA ARG A 163 -24.31 1.89 -6.05
C ARG A 163 -23.56 0.58 -6.20
N ARG A 164 -23.92 -0.23 -7.19
CA ARG A 164 -23.23 -1.48 -7.47
C ARG A 164 -21.72 -1.27 -7.73
N ASN A 165 -21.37 -0.25 -8.52
CA ASN A 165 -19.98 0.05 -8.80
C ASN A 165 -19.21 0.48 -7.54
N VAL A 166 -19.84 1.24 -6.63
CA VAL A 166 -19.25 1.61 -5.33
C VAL A 166 -19.01 0.36 -4.47
N GLU A 167 -20.00 -0.54 -4.37
CA GLU A 167 -19.86 -1.80 -3.61
C GLU A 167 -18.70 -2.64 -4.13
N ILE A 168 -18.57 -2.76 -5.46
CA ILE A 168 -17.48 -3.51 -6.07
C ILE A 168 -16.13 -2.82 -5.83
N ASP A 169 -16.05 -1.49 -5.94
CA ASP A 169 -14.83 -0.73 -5.64
C ASP A 169 -14.38 -0.93 -4.19
N LEU A 170 -15.30 -0.90 -3.23
CA LEU A 170 -15.02 -1.17 -1.83
C LEU A 170 -14.50 -2.59 -1.63
N ALA A 171 -15.19 -3.60 -2.17
CA ALA A 171 -14.77 -5.01 -2.07
C ALA A 171 -13.37 -5.24 -2.68
N GLN A 172 -13.02 -4.53 -3.75
CA GLN A 172 -11.70 -4.62 -4.35
C GLN A 172 -10.62 -3.95 -3.51
N ARG A 173 -10.92 -2.82 -2.89
CA ARG A 173 -10.00 -2.17 -1.94
C ARG A 173 -9.70 -3.09 -0.76
N ASP A 174 -10.71 -3.76 -0.23
CA ASP A 174 -10.54 -4.75 0.83
C ASP A 174 -9.68 -5.94 0.36
N SER A 175 -9.87 -6.41 -0.88
CA SER A 175 -9.03 -7.46 -1.46
C SER A 175 -7.58 -7.02 -1.64
N ILE A 176 -7.34 -5.80 -2.13
CA ILE A 176 -6.00 -5.23 -2.26
C ILE A 176 -5.34 -5.11 -0.89
N ARG A 177 -6.07 -4.63 0.10
CA ARG A 177 -5.62 -4.54 1.48
C ARG A 177 -5.22 -5.90 2.01
N ALA A 178 -6.08 -6.93 1.85
CA ALA A 178 -5.80 -8.28 2.30
C ALA A 178 -4.51 -8.86 1.70
N PHE A 179 -4.24 -8.62 0.40
CA PHE A 179 -2.97 -9.01 -0.22
C PHE A 179 -1.75 -8.36 0.43
N VAL A 180 -1.83 -7.07 0.78
CA VAL A 180 -0.73 -6.37 1.46
C VAL A 180 -0.55 -6.90 2.89
N GLU A 181 -1.65 -7.09 3.63
CA GLU A 181 -1.65 -7.61 5.01
C GLU A 181 -1.08 -9.04 5.08
N GLU A 182 -1.45 -9.91 4.14
CA GLU A 182 -0.92 -11.27 4.06
C GLU A 182 0.62 -11.30 3.92
N HIS A 183 1.18 -10.28 3.28
CA HIS A 183 2.62 -10.20 3.00
C HIS A 183 3.35 -9.12 3.81
N GLN A 184 2.71 -8.48 4.80
CA GLN A 184 3.29 -7.36 5.57
C GLN A 184 4.53 -7.70 6.40
N ASN A 185 4.95 -8.95 6.41
CA ASN A 185 6.18 -9.38 7.08
C ASN A 185 7.36 -9.59 6.11
N SER A 186 7.23 -9.17 4.86
CA SER A 186 8.24 -9.38 3.83
C SER A 186 8.36 -8.21 2.85
N LEU A 187 9.40 -8.21 2.02
CA LEU A 187 9.57 -7.25 0.93
C LEU A 187 8.47 -7.36 -0.14
N VAL A 188 7.79 -8.50 -0.23
CA VAL A 188 6.64 -8.66 -1.14
C VAL A 188 5.51 -7.71 -0.75
N GLY A 189 5.16 -7.63 0.54
CA GLY A 189 4.15 -6.68 1.02
C GLY A 189 4.55 -5.22 0.80
N VAL A 190 5.84 -4.89 1.02
CA VAL A 190 6.37 -3.55 0.71
C VAL A 190 6.18 -3.22 -0.76
N PHE A 191 6.54 -4.14 -1.67
CA PHE A 191 6.35 -3.97 -3.10
C PHE A 191 4.87 -3.77 -3.45
N LEU A 192 3.98 -4.65 -2.97
CA LEU A 192 2.54 -4.55 -3.25
C LEU A 192 1.96 -3.21 -2.79
N LEU A 193 2.34 -2.74 -1.58
CA LEU A 193 1.92 -1.44 -1.08
C LEU A 193 2.43 -0.28 -1.95
N SER A 194 3.62 -0.39 -2.54
CA SER A 194 4.23 0.66 -3.36
C SER A 194 3.51 0.91 -4.68
N LEU A 195 2.65 -0.01 -5.13
CA LEU A 195 1.91 0.10 -6.37
C LEU A 195 0.99 1.33 -6.37
N LYS A 196 0.85 1.97 -7.55
CA LYS A 196 0.01 3.18 -7.71
C LYS A 196 -1.46 2.89 -7.44
N GLU A 197 -1.90 1.71 -7.81
CA GLU A 197 -3.26 1.22 -7.73
C GLU A 197 -3.69 0.94 -6.28
N VAL A 198 -2.72 0.77 -5.38
CA VAL A 198 -3.00 0.53 -3.97
C VAL A 198 -3.33 1.84 -3.28
N SER A 199 -4.62 2.03 -2.99
CA SER A 199 -5.14 3.16 -2.23
C SER A 199 -5.71 2.64 -0.92
N ILE A 200 -5.09 3.02 0.20
CA ILE A 200 -5.57 2.75 1.55
C ILE A 200 -5.56 4.06 2.35
N TYR A 201 -6.32 4.16 3.42
CA TYR A 201 -6.28 5.35 4.28
C TYR A 201 -4.98 5.36 5.09
N HIS A 202 -4.43 6.57 5.36
CA HIS A 202 -3.19 6.70 6.12
C HIS A 202 -3.28 6.11 7.54
N SER A 203 -4.43 6.26 8.22
CA SER A 203 -4.67 5.65 9.53
C SER A 203 -4.58 4.12 9.48
N LEU A 204 -5.18 3.51 8.45
CA LEU A 204 -5.09 2.07 8.26
C LEU A 204 -3.65 1.61 8.01
N LEU A 205 -2.86 2.36 7.23
CA LEU A 205 -1.46 2.04 7.03
C LEU A 205 -0.67 2.18 8.34
N GLU A 206 -0.98 3.17 9.18
CA GLU A 206 -0.40 3.33 10.51
C GLU A 206 -0.70 2.11 11.41
N ASP A 207 -1.95 1.63 11.41
CA ASP A 207 -2.35 0.43 12.15
C ASP A 207 -1.57 -0.80 11.64
N MET A 208 -1.53 -1.01 10.32
CA MET A 208 -0.76 -2.10 9.71
C MET A 208 0.74 -2.03 10.08
N MET A 209 1.34 -0.84 10.08
CA MET A 209 2.75 -0.66 10.45
C MET A 209 3.01 -0.96 11.93
N SER A 210 2.02 -0.78 12.81
CA SER A 210 2.15 -1.10 14.24
C SER A 210 2.21 -2.60 14.52
N GLU A 211 1.61 -3.41 13.65
CA GLU A 211 1.51 -4.87 13.79
C GLU A 211 2.52 -5.62 12.90
N ALA A 212 3.05 -4.97 11.87
CA ALA A 212 3.94 -5.57 10.88
C ALA A 212 5.38 -5.73 11.40
N SER A 213 6.14 -6.58 10.72
CA SER A 213 7.58 -6.71 10.96
C SER A 213 8.34 -5.42 10.65
N SER A 214 9.55 -5.29 11.22
CA SER A 214 10.44 -4.16 10.94
C SER A 214 10.82 -4.05 9.45
N VAL A 215 10.86 -5.15 8.73
CA VAL A 215 11.11 -5.18 7.27
C VAL A 215 10.07 -4.33 6.53
N PHE A 216 8.81 -4.40 6.93
CA PHE A 216 7.74 -3.61 6.34
C PHE A 216 7.66 -2.21 7.00
N ALA A 217 7.47 -2.16 8.32
CA ALA A 217 7.18 -0.92 9.04
C ALA A 217 8.30 0.13 8.93
N GLN A 218 9.56 -0.29 8.82
CA GLN A 218 10.71 0.61 8.72
C GLN A 218 11.16 0.88 7.28
N HIS A 219 10.58 0.19 6.29
CA HIS A 219 11.01 0.33 4.91
C HIS A 219 10.73 1.73 4.37
N VAL A 220 11.69 2.29 3.63
CA VAL A 220 11.60 3.65 3.09
C VAL A 220 10.42 3.85 2.15
N LEU A 221 10.07 2.86 1.33
CA LEU A 221 8.92 2.90 0.43
C LEU A 221 7.58 2.98 1.19
N VAL A 222 7.47 2.29 2.34
CA VAL A 222 6.28 2.32 3.19
C VAL A 222 6.13 3.68 3.86
N LYS A 223 7.22 4.20 4.41
CA LYS A 223 7.25 5.54 5.03
C LYS A 223 6.93 6.65 4.03
N ASP A 224 7.50 6.57 2.83
CA ASP A 224 7.23 7.51 1.73
C ASP A 224 5.75 7.46 1.31
N LYS A 225 5.18 6.26 1.18
CA LYS A 225 3.77 6.07 0.87
C LYS A 225 2.88 6.71 1.95
N LEU A 226 3.17 6.45 3.23
CA LEU A 226 2.42 7.04 4.36
C LEU A 226 2.47 8.57 4.32
N GLU A 227 3.65 9.15 4.12
CA GLU A 227 3.78 10.61 4.09
C GLU A 227 3.02 11.23 2.89
N LYS A 228 3.09 10.62 1.72
CA LYS A 228 2.29 11.04 0.55
C LYS A 228 0.79 10.98 0.83
N MET A 229 0.33 9.94 1.50
CA MET A 229 -1.08 9.80 1.87
C MET A 229 -1.51 10.85 2.89
N ARG A 230 -0.70 11.12 3.91
CA ARG A 230 -0.95 12.20 4.89
C ARG A 230 -1.01 13.58 4.21
N GLN A 231 -0.09 13.86 3.29
CA GLN A 231 -0.10 15.11 2.53
C GLN A 231 -1.34 15.25 1.65
N MET A 232 -1.78 14.14 1.03
CA MET A 232 -3.01 14.14 0.23
C MET A 232 -4.23 14.39 1.11
N ALA A 233 -4.35 13.74 2.26
CA ALA A 233 -5.43 13.95 3.23
C ALA A 233 -5.51 15.42 3.67
N ARG A 234 -4.37 16.02 4.05
CA ARG A 234 -4.31 17.45 4.43
C ARG A 234 -4.77 18.39 3.31
N ARG A 235 -4.40 18.08 2.05
CA ARG A 235 -4.87 18.88 0.89
C ARG A 235 -6.37 18.77 0.70
N PHE A 236 -6.94 17.57 0.79
CA PHE A 236 -8.39 17.39 0.69
C PHE A 236 -9.14 18.10 1.82
N GLU A 237 -8.65 18.04 3.04
CA GLU A 237 -9.22 18.75 4.18
C GLU A 237 -9.19 20.27 3.96
N ALA A 238 -8.05 20.81 3.56
CA ALA A 238 -7.91 22.24 3.28
C ALA A 238 -8.82 22.73 2.12
N GLU A 239 -9.00 21.92 1.07
CA GLU A 239 -9.91 22.25 -0.01
C GLU A 239 -11.38 22.16 0.43
N ARG A 240 -11.72 21.18 1.26
CA ARG A 240 -13.05 21.03 1.85
C ARG A 240 -13.38 22.23 2.72
N GLU A 241 -12.47 22.62 3.63
CA GLU A 241 -12.65 23.78 4.51
C GLU A 241 -12.89 25.08 3.73
N LYS A 242 -12.22 25.27 2.59
CA LYS A 242 -12.42 26.44 1.72
C LYS A 242 -13.84 26.50 1.14
N LYS A 243 -14.46 25.35 0.86
CA LYS A 243 -15.79 25.23 0.25
C LYS A 243 -16.94 25.18 1.26
N MET A 244 -16.62 25.01 2.55
CA MET A 244 -17.63 24.92 3.62
C MET A 244 -18.26 26.27 3.91
N THR A 245 -19.58 26.24 4.11
CA THR A 245 -20.33 27.39 4.62
C THR A 245 -19.97 27.67 6.09
N PRO A 246 -20.27 28.87 6.62
CA PRO A 246 -20.08 29.18 8.04
C PRO A 246 -20.79 28.19 8.97
N GLU A 247 -22.02 27.78 8.60
CA GLU A 247 -22.83 26.83 9.38
C GLU A 247 -22.18 25.42 9.40
N GLU A 248 -21.72 24.93 8.25
CA GLU A 248 -21.02 23.64 8.15
C GLU A 248 -19.73 23.62 8.97
N ARG A 249 -18.98 24.73 9.01
CA ARG A 249 -17.76 24.85 9.84
C ARG A 249 -18.09 24.77 11.33
N GLU A 250 -19.17 25.41 11.75
CA GLU A 250 -19.63 25.38 13.13
C GLU A 250 -20.07 23.97 13.55
N GLU A 251 -20.79 23.28 12.67
CA GLU A 251 -21.19 21.90 12.89
C GLU A 251 -19.99 20.95 12.96
N GLN A 252 -19.01 21.11 12.07
CA GLN A 252 -17.78 20.33 12.09
C GLN A 252 -17.00 20.53 13.40
N LYS A 253 -16.86 21.78 13.88
CA LYS A 253 -16.22 22.06 15.17
C LYS A 253 -16.94 21.39 16.32
N LYS A 254 -18.28 21.38 16.32
CA LYS A 254 -19.09 20.68 17.35
C LYS A 254 -18.86 19.18 17.31
N ARG A 255 -18.79 18.56 16.12
CA ARG A 255 -18.46 17.14 15.95
C ARG A 255 -17.07 16.83 16.44
N GLN A 256 -16.04 17.56 16.03
CA GLN A 256 -14.66 17.39 16.49
C GLN A 256 -14.52 17.54 18.03
N ALA A 257 -15.22 18.50 18.62
CA ALA A 257 -15.24 18.69 20.08
C ALA A 257 -15.96 17.54 20.81
N MET A 258 -16.89 16.86 20.14
CA MET A 258 -17.58 15.69 20.67
C MET A 258 -16.70 14.43 20.56
N ASP A 259 -16.07 14.24 19.39
CA ASP A 259 -15.15 13.12 19.14
C ASP A 259 -13.94 13.17 20.09
N ALA A 260 -13.41 14.36 20.35
CA ALA A 260 -12.31 14.56 21.32
C ALA A 260 -12.67 14.15 22.78
N LYS A 261 -13.96 14.02 23.08
CA LYS A 261 -14.45 13.54 24.39
C LYS A 261 -14.63 12.02 24.44
N ILE A 262 -14.56 11.35 23.29
CA ILE A 262 -14.72 9.89 23.20
C ILE A 262 -13.33 9.26 23.31
N LYS A 263 -13.07 8.57 24.41
CA LYS A 263 -11.83 7.82 24.62
C LYS A 263 -12.14 6.34 24.76
N ILE A 264 -11.30 5.52 24.17
CA ILE A 264 -11.42 4.05 24.27
C ILE A 264 -11.32 3.65 25.75
N GLY A 265 -12.30 2.88 26.25
CA GLY A 265 -12.38 2.43 27.64
C GLY A 265 -13.06 3.41 28.60
N GLU A 266 -13.39 4.63 28.17
CA GLU A 266 -14.20 5.56 28.95
C GLU A 266 -15.71 5.42 28.63
N ARG A 267 -16.55 5.88 29.55
CA ARG A 267 -18.00 5.86 29.36
C ARG A 267 -18.38 6.77 28.19
N PHE A 268 -19.09 6.22 27.22
CA PHE A 268 -19.57 6.99 26.07
C PHE A 268 -20.40 8.21 26.50
N PRO A 269 -20.23 9.40 25.88
CA PRO A 269 -21.00 10.58 26.20
C PRO A 269 -22.51 10.33 26.05
N ASN A 270 -23.30 10.84 26.98
CA ASN A 270 -24.76 10.70 26.93
C ASN A 270 -25.35 11.60 25.84
N ALA A 271 -25.50 11.08 24.63
CA ALA A 271 -26.10 11.80 23.51
C ALA A 271 -27.58 12.00 23.71
N LYS A 272 -28.10 13.20 23.37
CA LYS A 272 -29.51 13.52 23.34
C LYS A 272 -29.96 13.72 21.90
N VAL A 273 -30.99 13.00 21.48
CA VAL A 273 -31.58 13.07 20.15
C VAL A 273 -33.10 13.28 20.24
N LYS A 274 -33.69 13.91 19.24
CA LYS A 274 -35.15 13.96 19.08
C LYS A 274 -35.58 12.74 18.26
N ASP A 275 -36.58 12.02 18.76
CA ASP A 275 -37.21 10.95 18.00
C ASP A 275 -38.17 11.53 16.92
N ASN A 276 -38.80 10.64 16.17
CA ASN A 276 -39.75 11.00 15.10
C ASN A 276 -41.01 11.73 15.63
N ALA A 277 -41.31 11.61 16.93
CA ALA A 277 -42.41 12.33 17.61
C ALA A 277 -41.94 13.67 18.18
N GLY A 278 -40.65 14.04 18.04
CA GLY A 278 -40.06 15.26 18.57
C GLY A 278 -39.68 15.19 20.05
N GLU A 279 -39.79 14.02 20.69
CA GLU A 279 -39.40 13.81 22.09
C GLU A 279 -37.89 13.67 22.22
N ILE A 280 -37.34 14.25 23.28
CA ILE A 280 -35.90 14.12 23.59
C ILE A 280 -35.66 12.76 24.24
N LYS A 281 -34.88 11.90 23.57
CA LYS A 281 -34.37 10.63 24.09
C LYS A 281 -32.88 10.78 24.38
N GLN A 282 -32.40 10.04 25.40
CA GLN A 282 -30.99 10.03 25.81
C GLN A 282 -30.42 8.62 25.64
N LEU A 283 -29.15 8.53 25.27
CA LEU A 283 -28.48 7.23 25.16
C LEU A 283 -28.54 6.43 26.45
N SER A 284 -28.45 7.09 27.61
CA SER A 284 -28.60 6.46 28.93
C SER A 284 -29.97 5.80 29.18
N ASP A 285 -31.00 6.13 28.41
CA ASP A 285 -32.32 5.52 28.51
C ASP A 285 -32.31 4.08 27.96
N TYR A 286 -31.35 3.73 27.15
CA TYR A 286 -31.22 2.44 26.45
C TYR A 286 -30.04 1.60 26.89
N VAL A 287 -28.89 2.24 27.21
CA VAL A 287 -27.63 1.54 27.57
C VAL A 287 -27.61 1.14 29.04
N GLY A 288 -27.01 -0.01 29.33
CA GLY A 288 -26.81 -0.48 30.72
C GLY A 288 -27.99 -1.24 31.33
N LYS A 289 -29.01 -1.61 30.52
CA LYS A 289 -30.20 -2.35 30.96
C LYS A 289 -30.19 -3.83 30.58
N GLY A 290 -29.00 -4.43 30.46
CA GLY A 290 -28.84 -5.86 30.09
C GLY A 290 -29.16 -6.20 28.62
N LYS A 291 -29.20 -5.19 27.74
CA LYS A 291 -29.41 -5.34 26.29
C LYS A 291 -28.23 -4.77 25.51
N TYR A 292 -27.94 -5.38 24.37
CA TYR A 292 -27.01 -4.80 23.41
C TYR A 292 -27.67 -3.63 22.70
N VAL A 293 -26.98 -2.51 22.57
CA VAL A 293 -27.43 -1.31 21.84
C VAL A 293 -26.47 -1.10 20.68
N LEU A 294 -26.97 -1.18 19.44
CA LEU A 294 -26.24 -0.78 18.24
C LEU A 294 -26.44 0.71 18.06
N ILE A 295 -25.35 1.46 17.94
CA ILE A 295 -25.36 2.89 17.63
C ILE A 295 -24.83 3.02 16.22
N ASP A 296 -25.67 3.55 15.34
CA ASP A 296 -25.30 3.88 13.95
C ASP A 296 -25.10 5.40 13.86
N PHE A 297 -23.98 5.84 13.20
CA PHE A 297 -23.57 7.24 13.13
C PHE A 297 -23.60 7.78 11.69
#